data_9841254e9b1beb84308425039bb8da0d
#
_entry.id   9841254e9b1beb84308425039bb8da0d
#
_cell.length_a   1.000
_cell.length_b   1.000
_cell.length_c   1.000
_cell.angle_alpha   90.00
_cell.angle_beta   90.00
_cell.angle_gamma   90.00
#
_symmetry.space_group_name_H-M   'P 1'
#
loop_
_entity.id
_entity.type
_entity.pdbx_description
1 polymer ?
#
loop_
_entity_poly.entity_id
_entity_poly.type
_entity_poly.pdbx_seq_one_letter_code
_entity_poly.pdbx_strand_id
1 'polypeptide(L)'
;KRVLPYETRLLLSLTNAVGAGRMRQAVRELVKAYVHGVESAALDDVFELLAWNQGIGFFSSEIGPSALFQAYKLIKNGEKQGKSREDICSALREKFGEKNPEMQVLH
;
A
#
# COMPACT_ATOMS: atom_id res chain seq x y z
N LYS A 1 17.40 -7.36 -18.68
CA LYS A 1 16.76 -6.09 -18.85
C LYS A 1 15.28 -6.19 -18.53
N ARG A 2 14.80 -5.24 -17.73
CA ARG A 2 13.41 -5.33 -17.26
C ARG A 2 12.45 -4.75 -18.28
N VAL A 3 11.37 -5.48 -18.47
CA VAL A 3 10.34 -5.10 -19.44
C VAL A 3 9.20 -4.33 -18.79
N LEU A 4 8.87 -4.70 -17.53
CA LEU A 4 7.77 -4.05 -16.86
C LEU A 4 8.20 -2.73 -16.21
N PRO A 5 7.39 -1.67 -16.36
CA PRO A 5 7.69 -0.41 -15.68
C PRO A 5 7.79 -0.60 -14.18
N TYR A 6 8.56 0.24 -13.51
CA TYR A 6 8.77 0.13 -12.08
C TYR A 6 7.46 0.24 -11.29
N GLU A 7 6.58 1.17 -11.67
CA GLU A 7 5.28 1.31 -11.01
C GLU A 7 4.47 0.02 -11.09
N THR A 8 4.45 -0.60 -12.27
CA THR A 8 3.73 -1.85 -12.45
C THR A 8 4.29 -2.92 -11.53
N ARG A 9 5.61 -2.99 -11.43
CA ARG A 9 6.25 -3.98 -10.57
C ARG A 9 5.90 -3.76 -9.11
N LEU A 10 5.83 -2.50 -8.66
CA LEU A 10 5.45 -2.18 -7.29
C LEU A 10 4.01 -2.62 -7.01
N LEU A 11 3.10 -2.37 -7.95
CA LEU A 11 1.70 -2.76 -7.77
C LEU A 11 1.52 -4.27 -7.78
N LEU A 12 2.29 -4.97 -8.62
CA LEU A 12 2.23 -6.43 -8.65
C LEU A 12 2.76 -7.02 -7.34
N SER A 13 3.82 -6.43 -6.77
CA SER A 13 4.33 -6.86 -5.47
C SER A 13 3.28 -6.71 -4.39
N LEU A 14 2.55 -5.59 -4.41
CA LEU A 14 1.49 -5.35 -3.44
C LEU A 14 0.39 -6.40 -3.57
N THR A 15 -0.12 -6.59 -4.78
CA THR A 15 -1.22 -7.55 -4.99
C THR A 15 -0.79 -8.97 -4.67
N ASN A 16 0.45 -9.31 -4.99
CA ASN A 16 0.98 -10.63 -4.70
C ASN A 16 1.07 -10.88 -3.20
N ALA A 17 1.49 -9.87 -2.45
CA ALA A 17 1.59 -9.99 -0.99
C ALA A 17 0.21 -10.22 -0.38
N VAL A 18 -0.81 -9.49 -0.84
CA VAL A 18 -2.17 -9.68 -0.34
C VAL A 18 -2.68 -11.08 -0.72
N GLY A 19 -2.46 -11.49 -1.96
CA GLY A 19 -2.91 -12.80 -2.42
C GLY A 19 -2.29 -13.95 -1.65
N ALA A 20 -1.05 -13.76 -1.19
CA ALA A 20 -0.35 -14.77 -0.40
C ALA A 20 -0.66 -14.67 1.10
N GLY A 21 -1.49 -13.72 1.51
CA GLY A 21 -1.84 -13.55 2.91
C GLY A 21 -0.75 -12.89 3.73
N ARG A 22 0.21 -12.27 3.09
CA ARG A 22 1.33 -11.61 3.77
C ARG A 22 1.00 -10.15 4.02
N MET A 23 0.12 -9.90 4.97
CA MET A 23 -0.43 -8.57 5.18
C MET A 23 0.60 -7.54 5.66
N ARG A 24 1.57 -7.96 6.48
CA ARG A 24 2.63 -7.05 6.91
C ARG A 24 3.49 -6.61 5.72
N GLN A 25 3.79 -7.57 4.85
CA GLN A 25 4.52 -7.27 3.62
C GLN A 25 3.70 -6.35 2.73
N ALA A 26 2.39 -6.59 2.66
CA ALA A 26 1.50 -5.77 1.84
C ALA A 26 1.51 -4.31 2.28
N VAL A 27 1.51 -4.06 3.60
CA VAL A 27 1.59 -2.69 4.11
C VAL A 27 2.87 -2.01 3.64
N ARG A 28 3.98 -2.72 3.74
CA ARG A 28 5.28 -2.17 3.29
C ARG A 28 5.28 -1.89 1.79
N GLU A 29 4.66 -2.78 1.01
CA GLU A 29 4.60 -2.57 -0.44
C GLU A 29 3.72 -1.38 -0.80
N LEU A 30 2.63 -1.17 -0.08
CA LEU A 30 1.76 -0.03 -0.31
C LEU A 30 2.51 1.28 -0.04
N VAL A 31 3.15 1.37 1.12
CA VAL A 31 3.90 2.56 1.51
C VAL A 31 5.01 2.82 0.49
N LYS A 32 5.74 1.78 0.12
CA LYS A 32 6.80 1.90 -0.87
C LYS A 32 6.27 2.42 -2.21
N ALA A 33 5.15 1.88 -2.66
CA ALA A 33 4.57 2.30 -3.93
C ALA A 33 4.20 3.79 -3.90
N TYR A 34 3.53 4.21 -2.85
CA TYR A 34 3.11 5.61 -2.75
C TYR A 34 4.32 6.55 -2.64
N VAL A 35 5.31 6.17 -1.84
CA VAL A 35 6.54 6.98 -1.68
C VAL A 35 7.27 7.13 -3.00
N HIS A 36 7.23 6.12 -3.84
CA HIS A 36 7.90 6.16 -5.16
C HIS A 36 7.05 6.78 -6.26
N GLY A 37 5.92 7.38 -5.91
CA GLY A 37 5.17 8.19 -6.86
C GLY A 37 3.94 7.55 -7.48
N VAL A 38 3.56 6.35 -7.04
CA VAL A 38 2.33 5.72 -7.54
C VAL A 38 1.14 6.57 -7.14
N GLU A 39 0.26 6.88 -8.09
CA GLU A 39 -0.91 7.70 -7.83
C GLU A 39 -1.96 6.93 -7.04
N SER A 40 -2.69 7.64 -6.18
CA SER A 40 -3.73 6.99 -5.39
C SER A 40 -4.83 6.38 -6.26
N ALA A 41 -5.06 6.94 -7.46
CA ALA A 41 -6.02 6.36 -8.39
C ALA A 41 -5.63 4.93 -8.78
N ALA A 42 -4.33 4.66 -8.91
CA ALA A 42 -3.87 3.30 -9.20
C ALA A 42 -4.10 2.39 -8.01
N LEU A 43 -3.95 2.92 -6.79
CA LEU A 43 -4.25 2.14 -5.59
C LEU A 43 -5.73 1.82 -5.49
N ASP A 44 -6.59 2.77 -5.88
CA ASP A 44 -8.04 2.52 -5.94
C ASP A 44 -8.34 1.30 -6.81
N ASP A 45 -7.69 1.24 -7.99
CA ASP A 45 -7.87 0.12 -8.90
C ASP A 45 -7.39 -1.19 -8.29
N VAL A 46 -6.27 -1.15 -7.56
CA VAL A 46 -5.74 -2.34 -6.90
C VAL A 46 -6.72 -2.88 -5.88
N PHE A 47 -7.28 -2.00 -5.02
CA PHE A 47 -8.22 -2.46 -4.01
C PHE A 47 -9.49 -3.00 -4.63
N GLU A 48 -9.94 -2.42 -5.74
CA GLU A 48 -11.08 -2.94 -6.47
C GLU A 48 -10.80 -4.36 -6.98
N LEU A 49 -9.63 -4.57 -7.56
CA LEU A 49 -9.23 -5.89 -8.03
C LEU A 49 -9.13 -6.89 -6.88
N LEU A 50 -8.64 -6.45 -5.73
CA LEU A 50 -8.54 -7.33 -4.56
C LEU A 50 -9.93 -7.79 -4.11
N ALA A 51 -10.90 -6.86 -4.11
CA ALA A 51 -12.27 -7.22 -3.74
C ALA A 51 -12.84 -8.24 -4.71
N TRP A 52 -12.60 -8.06 -6.00
CA TRP A 52 -13.09 -8.98 -7.02
C TRP A 52 -12.43 -10.35 -6.93
N ASN A 53 -11.11 -10.38 -6.79
CA ASN A 53 -10.35 -11.63 -6.85
C ASN A 53 -10.40 -12.42 -5.55
N GLN A 54 -10.42 -11.74 -4.42
CA GLN A 54 -10.43 -12.40 -3.11
C GLN A 54 -11.84 -12.61 -2.57
N GLY A 55 -12.81 -11.91 -3.12
CA GLY A 55 -14.20 -12.00 -2.69
C GLY A 55 -14.53 -10.97 -1.62
N ILE A 56 -15.80 -10.57 -1.60
CA ILE A 56 -16.30 -9.53 -0.70
C ILE A 56 -16.18 -9.96 0.77
N GLY A 57 -16.43 -11.25 1.05
CA GLY A 57 -16.31 -11.75 2.42
C GLY A 57 -14.89 -11.62 2.95
N PHE A 58 -13.91 -12.05 2.16
CA PHE A 58 -12.52 -11.94 2.55
C PHE A 58 -12.13 -10.48 2.70
N PHE A 59 -12.54 -9.64 1.76
CA PHE A 59 -12.23 -8.22 1.83
C PHE A 59 -12.76 -7.60 3.12
N SER A 60 -14.02 -7.88 3.46
CA SER A 60 -14.65 -7.31 4.65
C SER A 60 -14.01 -7.79 5.94
N SER A 61 -13.65 -9.07 6.01
CA SER A 61 -13.14 -9.63 7.27
C SER A 61 -11.63 -9.48 7.43
N GLU A 62 -10.87 -9.53 6.33
CA GLU A 62 -9.40 -9.57 6.40
C GLU A 62 -8.73 -8.29 5.94
N ILE A 63 -9.25 -7.65 4.90
CA ILE A 63 -8.61 -6.46 4.36
C ILE A 63 -9.14 -5.18 5.03
N GLY A 64 -10.45 -5.05 5.12
CA GLY A 64 -11.07 -3.85 5.69
C GLY A 64 -10.53 -3.43 7.04
N PRO A 65 -10.44 -4.35 8.03
CA PRO A 65 -9.90 -3.98 9.33
C PRO A 65 -8.38 -3.97 9.43
N SER A 66 -7.68 -4.30 8.36
CA SER A 66 -6.22 -4.45 8.39
C SER A 66 -5.49 -3.11 8.39
N ALA A 67 -4.22 -3.16 8.81
CA ALA A 67 -3.33 -2.01 8.73
C ALA A 67 -3.16 -1.56 7.28
N LEU A 68 -3.22 -2.49 6.33
CA LEU A 68 -3.12 -2.17 4.91
C LEU A 68 -4.21 -1.18 4.50
N PHE A 69 -5.45 -1.47 4.88
CA PHE A 69 -6.56 -0.60 4.52
C PHE A 69 -6.50 0.73 5.27
N GLN A 70 -6.00 0.71 6.51
CA GLN A 70 -5.80 1.96 7.25
C GLN A 70 -4.77 2.84 6.58
N ALA A 71 -3.69 2.26 6.06
CA ALA A 71 -2.68 3.02 5.32
C ALA A 71 -3.29 3.63 4.06
N TYR A 72 -4.07 2.86 3.34
CA TYR A 72 -4.76 3.34 2.15
C TYR A 72 -5.70 4.51 2.50
N LYS A 73 -6.47 4.37 3.58
CA LYS A 73 -7.38 5.43 4.01
C LYS A 73 -6.61 6.69 4.42
N LEU A 74 -5.46 6.52 5.04
CA LEU A 74 -4.63 7.67 5.42
C LEU A 74 -4.24 8.46 4.17
N ILE A 75 -3.87 7.77 3.11
CA ILE A 75 -3.54 8.42 1.85
C ILE A 75 -4.74 9.18 1.30
N LYS A 76 -5.88 8.51 1.20
CA LYS A 76 -7.08 9.12 0.62
C LYS A 76 -7.56 10.31 1.45
N ASN A 77 -7.56 10.17 2.76
CA ASN A 77 -7.99 11.27 3.63
C ASN A 77 -7.03 12.45 3.56
N GLY A 78 -5.72 12.17 3.50
CA GLY A 78 -4.74 13.22 3.36
C GLY A 78 -4.91 14.01 2.08
N GLU A 79 -5.13 13.31 0.97
CA GLU A 79 -5.36 13.97 -0.31
C GLU A 79 -6.65 14.77 -0.31
N LYS A 80 -7.69 14.24 0.33
CA LYS A 80 -8.96 14.94 0.43
C LYS A 80 -8.84 16.24 1.24
N GLN A 81 -7.95 16.24 2.22
CA GLN A 81 -7.69 17.41 3.05
C GLN A 81 -6.72 18.38 2.40
N GLY A 82 -6.24 18.07 1.21
CA GLY A 82 -5.32 18.95 0.49
C GLY A 82 -3.88 18.86 0.93
N LYS A 83 -3.51 17.82 1.67
CA LYS A 83 -2.13 17.65 2.12
C LYS A 83 -1.23 17.28 0.94
N SER A 84 0.02 17.70 1.00
CA SER A 84 0.99 17.37 -0.02
C SER A 84 1.36 15.90 0.05
N ARG A 85 1.86 15.36 -1.06
CA ARG A 85 2.35 13.97 -1.05
C ARG A 85 3.45 13.79 -0.01
N GLU A 86 4.32 14.78 0.11
CA GLU A 86 5.42 14.73 1.09
C GLU A 86 4.89 14.58 2.52
N ASP A 87 3.87 15.35 2.87
CA ASP A 87 3.26 15.27 4.19
C ASP A 87 2.60 13.92 4.42
N ILE A 88 1.91 13.41 3.41
CA ILE A 88 1.27 12.11 3.50
C ILE A 88 2.31 11.00 3.65
N CYS A 89 3.41 11.08 2.90
CA CYS A 89 4.50 10.11 3.01
C CYS A 89 5.10 10.12 4.41
N SER A 90 5.29 11.31 4.99
CA SER A 90 5.82 11.40 6.35
C SER A 90 4.89 10.73 7.35
N ALA A 91 3.58 10.97 7.22
CA ALA A 91 2.59 10.35 8.10
C ALA A 91 2.58 8.83 7.95
N LEU A 92 2.71 8.34 6.71
CA LEU A 92 2.77 6.90 6.47
C LEU A 92 3.98 6.27 7.13
N ARG A 93 5.14 6.90 7.00
CA ARG A 93 6.37 6.38 7.60
C ARG A 93 6.28 6.37 9.12
N GLU A 94 5.71 7.42 9.69
CA GLU A 94 5.57 7.51 11.13
C GLU A 94 4.66 6.44 11.69
N LYS A 95 3.52 6.22 11.03
CA LYS A 95 2.51 5.30 11.54
C LYS A 95 2.74 3.84 11.13
N PHE A 96 3.21 3.62 9.91
CA PHE A 96 3.35 2.28 9.35
C PHE A 96 4.78 1.92 8.97
N GLY A 97 5.75 2.78 9.29
CA GLY A 97 7.13 2.53 8.96
C GLY A 97 7.72 1.38 9.75
N GLU A 98 8.75 0.79 9.19
CA GLU A 98 9.45 -0.30 9.84
C GLU A 98 10.24 0.20 11.03
N LYS A 99 10.00 -0.38 12.19
CA LYS A 99 10.67 0.02 13.43
C LYS A 99 11.92 -0.82 13.72
N ASN A 100 12.10 -1.90 12.98
CA ASN A 100 13.27 -2.77 13.17
C ASN A 100 14.52 -2.07 12.65
N PRO A 101 15.54 -1.84 13.50
CA PRO A 101 16.75 -1.15 13.05
C PRO A 101 17.43 -1.80 11.87
N GLU A 102 17.41 -3.14 11.79
CA GLU A 102 18.01 -3.85 10.68
C GLU A 102 17.30 -3.53 9.36
N MET A 103 15.98 -3.42 9.42
CA MET A 103 15.21 -3.10 8.23
C MET A 103 15.41 -1.65 7.83
N GLN A 104 15.62 -0.78 8.80
CA GLN A 104 15.87 0.63 8.51
C GLN A 104 17.19 0.82 7.75
N VAL A 105 18.17 0.01 8.07
CA VAL A 105 19.47 0.08 7.40
C VAL A 105 19.34 -0.31 5.92
N LEU A 106 18.41 -1.20 5.61
CA LEU A 106 18.21 -1.68 4.24
C LEU A 106 17.44 -0.70 3.35
N HIS A 107 16.89 0.32 3.94
CA HIS A 107 16.14 1.33 3.21
C HIS A 107 16.99 2.57 3.02
#